data_b8534826b9b222fed71f830bae1c79c1
#
_entry.id   b8534826b9b222fed71f830bae1c79c1
#
_cell.length_a   1.000
_cell.length_b   1.000
_cell.length_c   1.000
_cell.angle_alpha   90.00
_cell.angle_beta   90.00
_cell.angle_gamma   90.00
#
_symmetry.space_group_name_H-M   'P 1'
#
loop_
_entity.id
_entity.type
_entity.pdbx_description
1 polymer ?
#
loop_
_entity_poly.entity_id
_entity_poly.type
_entity_poly.pdbx_seq_one_letter_code
_entity_poly.pdbx_strand_id
1 'polypeptide(L)'
;MKPPQNDKLQYHTPPLPSKSQQKSEAKSRTHRLAMPSPSLRLAVVGAGAAGLVAARELRREGHSPVVFERAASVGGTWLYDAAPATSDPLAAGAAHSSLYASLRTNLPREVMGFLDFPFASSAAEAGGGGDTRRFPGHDEVLRYLEEFARRFDLYGLVRFGTEVVRVRRDGGGGGGRWAVTSRKIGEKGRREEEEEVYDAIVVCNGHYTEPRVAHIPGVEAWPGKQMHSHNYRVPEPFHDQVVIIIGASASAVDISRDLAGVAKEVHVADRSAPACTCKRQPGYDNMWLHSMVIPFPLFELQSKWVAGVLSGRVKLPSREEMMEDVKAFHSKMEARGWPKRYAHNFSDCQFEYDDWLAEQCGHPPIEQWRKLMYAANSENKAARPESYRDEWDDDHLVAEAAEDFKKYL
;
A
#
# COMPACT_ATOMS: atom_id res chain seq x y z
N MET A 1 6.21 38.09 11.58
CA MET A 1 5.45 37.06 12.30
C MET A 1 6.31 35.80 12.36
N LYS A 2 6.63 35.31 13.55
CA LYS A 2 7.41 34.07 13.73
C LYS A 2 6.54 32.87 13.29
N PRO A 3 7.12 31.82 12.66
CA PRO A 3 6.38 30.62 12.35
C PRO A 3 5.96 29.90 13.65
N PRO A 4 4.84 29.17 13.67
CA PRO A 4 4.40 28.44 14.85
C PRO A 4 5.40 27.34 15.19
N GLN A 5 5.75 27.26 16.47
CA GLN A 5 6.59 26.20 17.02
C GLN A 5 5.85 24.85 16.85
N ASN A 6 6.59 23.85 16.38
CA ASN A 6 6.17 22.45 16.35
C ASN A 6 5.97 21.95 17.78
N ASP A 7 4.75 21.98 18.28
CA ASP A 7 4.38 21.22 19.48
C ASP A 7 4.38 19.73 19.11
N LYS A 8 5.43 19.03 19.52
CA LYS A 8 5.48 17.57 19.49
C LYS A 8 4.35 17.04 20.35
N LEU A 9 3.32 16.47 19.72
CA LEU A 9 2.27 15.75 20.42
C LEU A 9 2.89 14.54 21.13
N GLN A 10 3.02 14.63 22.44
CA GLN A 10 3.26 13.48 23.30
C GLN A 10 1.95 12.67 23.39
N TYR A 11 1.95 11.48 22.83
CA TYR A 11 0.92 10.50 23.15
C TYR A 11 1.12 10.09 24.61
N HIS A 12 0.12 10.32 25.45
CA HIS A 12 0.09 9.72 26.79
C HIS A 12 -0.22 8.24 26.61
N THR A 13 0.83 7.42 26.50
CA THR A 13 0.72 6.00 26.82
C THR A 13 0.42 5.87 28.32
N PRO A 14 -0.52 5.00 28.73
CA PRO A 14 -0.68 4.68 30.14
C PRO A 14 0.66 4.21 30.70
N PRO A 15 1.00 4.51 31.96
CA PRO A 15 2.28 4.16 32.55
C PRO A 15 2.49 2.65 32.46
N LEU A 16 3.61 2.22 31.92
CA LEU A 16 4.02 0.82 31.89
C LEU A 16 4.05 0.27 33.32
N PRO A 17 3.54 -0.95 33.56
CA PRO A 17 3.64 -1.60 34.87
C PRO A 17 5.10 -1.71 35.28
N SER A 18 5.38 -1.52 36.56
CA SER A 18 6.75 -1.53 37.09
C SER A 18 7.45 -2.88 36.81
N LYS A 19 8.79 -2.86 36.67
CA LYS A 19 9.60 -4.07 36.42
C LYS A 19 9.37 -5.22 37.44
N SER A 20 8.82 -4.91 38.63
CA SER A 20 8.43 -5.89 39.64
C SER A 20 7.11 -6.61 39.30
N GLN A 21 6.14 -5.89 38.68
CA GLN A 21 4.88 -6.49 38.21
C GLN A 21 5.10 -7.36 36.98
N GLN A 22 5.97 -6.95 36.04
CA GLN A 22 6.33 -7.77 34.87
C GLN A 22 7.02 -9.09 35.26
N LYS A 23 7.83 -9.12 36.35
CA LYS A 23 8.48 -10.35 36.84
C LYS A 23 7.53 -11.31 37.56
N SER A 24 6.44 -10.84 38.16
CA SER A 24 5.45 -11.70 38.81
C SER A 24 4.50 -12.35 37.80
N GLU A 25 4.14 -11.64 36.73
CA GLU A 25 3.31 -12.19 35.65
C GLU A 25 4.06 -13.17 34.74
N ALA A 26 5.38 -12.99 34.56
CA ALA A 26 6.20 -13.93 33.77
C ALA A 26 6.37 -15.32 34.43
N LYS A 27 6.21 -15.43 35.75
CA LYS A 27 6.33 -16.71 36.46
C LYS A 27 5.03 -17.53 36.52
N SER A 28 3.89 -16.97 36.15
CA SER A 28 2.57 -17.62 36.14
C SER A 28 2.14 -18.15 34.77
N ARG A 29 2.95 -17.98 33.72
CA ARG A 29 2.71 -18.60 32.40
C ARG A 29 3.25 -20.04 32.39
N THR A 30 2.64 -20.94 33.16
CA THR A 30 2.62 -22.35 32.80
C THR A 30 1.99 -22.44 31.40
N HIS A 31 2.71 -23.01 30.44
CA HIS A 31 2.19 -23.36 29.12
C HIS A 31 0.91 -24.22 29.30
N ARG A 32 -0.24 -23.58 29.38
CA ARG A 32 -1.44 -24.23 28.91
C ARG A 32 -1.20 -24.39 27.42
N LEU A 33 -0.99 -25.62 26.97
CA LEU A 33 -1.12 -26.01 25.58
C LEU A 33 -2.50 -25.46 25.15
N ALA A 34 -2.51 -24.31 24.47
CA ALA A 34 -3.72 -23.77 23.89
C ALA A 34 -4.21 -24.89 22.95
N MET A 35 -5.43 -25.36 23.15
CA MET A 35 -6.07 -26.25 22.18
C MET A 35 -5.92 -25.53 20.82
N PRO A 36 -5.42 -26.21 19.78
CA PRO A 36 -5.28 -25.60 18.48
C PRO A 36 -6.65 -25.04 18.06
N SER A 37 -6.69 -23.75 17.77
CA SER A 37 -7.90 -23.12 17.23
C SER A 37 -8.32 -23.89 15.98
N PRO A 38 -9.62 -24.13 15.77
CA PRO A 38 -10.07 -24.84 14.57
C PRO A 38 -9.57 -24.09 13.32
N SER A 39 -9.05 -24.85 12.35
CA SER A 39 -8.65 -24.26 11.06
C SER A 39 -9.88 -23.63 10.40
N LEU A 40 -9.79 -22.33 10.13
CA LEU A 40 -10.85 -21.60 9.43
C LEU A 40 -10.60 -21.61 7.92
N ARG A 41 -11.65 -21.66 7.14
CA ARG A 41 -11.63 -21.47 5.69
C ARG A 41 -11.91 -20.00 5.39
N LEU A 42 -10.93 -19.30 4.76
CA LEU A 42 -11.02 -17.87 4.51
C LEU A 42 -10.98 -17.52 3.03
N ALA A 43 -11.80 -16.53 2.63
CA ALA A 43 -11.69 -15.91 1.31
C ALA A 43 -10.80 -14.67 1.39
N VAL A 44 -9.74 -14.61 0.57
CA VAL A 44 -8.91 -13.42 0.38
C VAL A 44 -9.23 -12.86 -1.01
N VAL A 45 -9.61 -11.59 -1.09
CA VAL A 45 -10.03 -10.96 -2.33
C VAL A 45 -8.90 -10.09 -2.89
N GLY A 46 -8.25 -10.56 -3.95
CA GLY A 46 -7.09 -9.95 -4.61
C GLY A 46 -5.77 -10.63 -4.29
N ALA A 47 -4.90 -10.83 -5.29
CA ALA A 47 -3.54 -11.38 -5.18
C ALA A 47 -2.45 -10.33 -5.46
N GLY A 48 -2.68 -9.09 -5.07
CA GLY A 48 -1.66 -8.05 -4.94
C GLY A 48 -0.81 -8.25 -3.67
N ALA A 49 0.09 -7.32 -3.37
CA ALA A 49 0.99 -7.39 -2.22
C ALA A 49 0.25 -7.71 -0.89
N ALA A 50 -0.86 -7.03 -0.62
CA ALA A 50 -1.64 -7.24 0.59
C ALA A 50 -2.28 -8.63 0.67
N GLY A 51 -2.85 -9.13 -0.45
CA GLY A 51 -3.49 -10.44 -0.47
C GLY A 51 -2.50 -11.58 -0.38
N LEU A 52 -1.33 -11.46 -1.01
CA LEU A 52 -0.27 -12.46 -0.93
C LEU A 52 0.25 -12.60 0.50
N VAL A 53 0.56 -11.48 1.17
CA VAL A 53 1.05 -11.55 2.55
C VAL A 53 -0.04 -12.00 3.52
N ALA A 54 -1.31 -11.59 3.30
CA ALA A 54 -2.43 -12.09 4.10
C ALA A 54 -2.59 -13.61 3.98
N ALA A 55 -2.54 -14.15 2.76
CA ALA A 55 -2.63 -15.59 2.53
C ALA A 55 -1.49 -16.36 3.22
N ARG A 56 -0.25 -15.83 3.16
CA ARG A 56 0.90 -16.39 3.87
C ARG A 56 0.67 -16.44 5.38
N GLU A 57 0.29 -15.31 5.98
CA GLU A 57 0.13 -15.22 7.43
C GLU A 57 -1.04 -16.08 7.94
N LEU A 58 -2.16 -16.11 7.22
CA LEU A 58 -3.28 -16.99 7.54
C LEU A 58 -2.86 -18.45 7.53
N ARG A 59 -2.07 -18.89 6.53
CA ARG A 59 -1.56 -20.25 6.45
C ARG A 59 -0.56 -20.57 7.57
N ARG A 60 0.28 -19.60 7.98
CA ARG A 60 1.19 -19.73 9.11
C ARG A 60 0.46 -19.99 10.44
N GLU A 61 -0.72 -19.39 10.61
CA GLU A 61 -1.59 -19.60 11.78
C GLU A 61 -2.47 -20.86 11.66
N GLY A 62 -2.28 -21.69 10.62
CA GLY A 62 -2.97 -22.97 10.46
C GLY A 62 -4.35 -22.86 9.78
N HIS A 63 -4.67 -21.72 9.18
CA HIS A 63 -5.92 -21.52 8.45
C HIS A 63 -5.79 -21.95 6.98
N SER A 64 -6.95 -22.04 6.29
CA SER A 64 -7.07 -22.47 4.89
C SER A 64 -7.55 -21.31 4.01
N PRO A 65 -6.66 -20.39 3.58
CA PRO A 65 -7.04 -19.31 2.71
C PRO A 65 -7.26 -19.76 1.27
N VAL A 66 -8.27 -19.18 0.61
CA VAL A 66 -8.52 -19.23 -0.83
C VAL A 66 -8.43 -17.81 -1.35
N VAL A 67 -7.54 -17.55 -2.28
CA VAL A 67 -7.32 -16.21 -2.85
C VAL A 67 -8.06 -16.10 -4.19
N PHE A 68 -8.89 -15.11 -4.35
CA PHE A 68 -9.58 -14.80 -5.60
C PHE A 68 -8.86 -13.68 -6.32
N GLU A 69 -8.40 -13.95 -7.54
CA GLU A 69 -7.71 -12.94 -8.37
C GLU A 69 -8.37 -12.87 -9.75
N ARG A 70 -8.80 -11.66 -10.12
CA ARG A 70 -9.44 -11.45 -11.43
C ARG A 70 -8.45 -11.47 -12.59
N ALA A 71 -7.18 -11.11 -12.37
CA ALA A 71 -6.12 -11.21 -13.36
C ALA A 71 -5.65 -12.65 -13.55
N ALA A 72 -4.84 -12.88 -14.61
CA ALA A 72 -4.21 -14.16 -14.88
C ALA A 72 -2.92 -14.40 -14.07
N SER A 73 -2.46 -13.40 -13.29
CA SER A 73 -1.22 -13.46 -12.53
C SER A 73 -1.33 -12.68 -11.21
N VAL A 74 -0.39 -12.95 -10.31
CA VAL A 74 -0.22 -12.15 -9.08
C VAL A 74 0.38 -10.79 -9.39
N GLY A 75 0.26 -9.83 -8.46
CA GLY A 75 0.92 -8.52 -8.57
C GLY A 75 -0.01 -7.33 -8.35
N GLY A 76 -1.31 -7.49 -8.62
CA GLY A 76 -2.30 -6.42 -8.43
C GLY A 76 -1.93 -5.16 -9.22
N THR A 77 -1.76 -4.02 -8.54
CA THR A 77 -1.41 -2.75 -9.20
C THR A 77 -0.07 -2.77 -9.93
N TRP A 78 0.85 -3.71 -9.62
CA TRP A 78 2.17 -3.83 -10.26
C TRP A 78 2.14 -4.57 -11.62
N LEU A 79 0.98 -5.04 -12.05
CA LEU A 79 0.78 -5.58 -13.40
C LEU A 79 0.63 -4.41 -14.39
N TYR A 80 1.66 -4.20 -15.21
CA TYR A 80 1.65 -3.15 -16.22
C TYR A 80 0.93 -3.60 -17.49
N ASP A 81 0.00 -2.78 -17.96
CA ASP A 81 -0.68 -2.92 -19.24
C ASP A 81 -0.32 -1.72 -20.14
N ALA A 82 0.46 -1.94 -21.17
CA ALA A 82 0.91 -0.90 -22.07
C ALA A 82 -0.21 -0.32 -22.96
N ALA A 83 -1.26 -1.08 -23.19
CA ALA A 83 -2.36 -0.71 -24.10
C ALA A 83 -3.72 -1.00 -23.47
N PRO A 84 -4.11 -0.31 -22.39
CA PRO A 84 -5.40 -0.54 -21.78
C PRO A 84 -6.53 -0.21 -22.77
N ALA A 85 -7.40 -1.19 -23.01
CA ALA A 85 -8.56 -1.01 -23.85
C ALA A 85 -9.60 -0.13 -23.11
N THR A 86 -9.61 1.17 -23.42
CA THR A 86 -10.67 2.08 -22.95
C THR A 86 -11.16 2.94 -24.11
N SER A 87 -12.47 3.02 -24.25
CA SER A 87 -13.13 3.98 -25.16
C SER A 87 -13.31 5.34 -24.53
N ASP A 88 -13.25 5.45 -23.20
CA ASP A 88 -13.35 6.67 -22.43
C ASP A 88 -12.03 6.95 -21.69
N PRO A 89 -11.28 7.99 -22.09
CA PRO A 89 -10.02 8.36 -21.45
C PRO A 89 -10.16 8.80 -19.98
N LEU A 90 -11.36 9.10 -19.51
CA LEU A 90 -11.64 9.48 -18.13
C LEU A 90 -12.06 8.30 -17.25
N ALA A 91 -12.43 7.16 -17.83
CA ALA A 91 -12.80 5.94 -17.12
C ALA A 91 -11.60 4.99 -16.92
N ALA A 92 -11.73 4.03 -16.01
CA ALA A 92 -10.73 2.98 -15.79
C ALA A 92 -10.57 2.03 -17.00
N GLY A 93 -11.61 1.89 -17.82
CA GLY A 93 -11.62 0.89 -18.86
C GLY A 93 -11.45 -0.53 -18.32
N ALA A 94 -10.73 -1.39 -19.05
CA ALA A 94 -10.40 -2.75 -18.61
C ALA A 94 -9.12 -2.82 -17.76
N ALA A 95 -8.32 -1.76 -17.72
CA ALA A 95 -7.05 -1.75 -16.99
C ALA A 95 -7.27 -1.65 -15.47
N HIS A 96 -6.69 -2.57 -14.73
CA HIS A 96 -6.68 -2.51 -13.27
C HIS A 96 -5.62 -1.53 -12.75
N SER A 97 -4.50 -1.41 -13.45
CA SER A 97 -3.31 -0.68 -13.00
C SER A 97 -3.20 0.70 -13.65
N SER A 98 -2.75 1.68 -12.87
CA SER A 98 -2.41 3.03 -13.30
C SER A 98 -0.91 3.23 -13.54
N LEU A 99 -0.14 2.15 -13.73
CA LEU A 99 1.29 2.23 -14.02
C LEU A 99 1.55 2.85 -15.40
N TYR A 100 2.71 3.47 -15.54
CA TYR A 100 3.26 4.00 -16.80
C TYR A 100 4.68 3.47 -17.00
N ALA A 101 5.16 3.43 -18.24
CA ALA A 101 6.39 2.75 -18.64
C ALA A 101 7.63 3.22 -17.85
N SER A 102 7.74 4.54 -17.61
CA SER A 102 8.87 5.15 -16.93
C SER A 102 8.79 5.07 -15.40
N LEU A 103 7.71 4.48 -14.82
CA LEU A 103 7.50 4.48 -13.38
C LEU A 103 8.64 3.79 -12.64
N ARG A 104 9.29 4.56 -11.77
CA ARG A 104 10.21 4.07 -10.74
C ARG A 104 9.56 4.25 -9.37
N THR A 105 9.91 3.38 -8.43
CA THR A 105 9.48 3.56 -7.04
C THR A 105 9.89 4.91 -6.52
N ASN A 106 9.12 5.45 -5.59
CA ASN A 106 9.40 6.72 -4.92
C ASN A 106 9.92 6.54 -3.49
N LEU A 107 10.14 5.28 -3.12
CA LEU A 107 10.80 4.83 -1.92
C LEU A 107 11.96 3.92 -2.31
N PRO A 108 13.07 3.91 -1.55
CA PRO A 108 14.14 2.96 -1.77
C PRO A 108 13.66 1.53 -1.46
N ARG A 109 14.16 0.55 -2.21
CA ARG A 109 13.74 -0.86 -2.09
C ARG A 109 13.93 -1.42 -0.69
N GLU A 110 14.95 -0.97 0.03
CA GLU A 110 15.31 -1.43 1.36
C GLU A 110 14.16 -1.22 2.36
N VAL A 111 13.43 -0.11 2.24
CA VAL A 111 12.28 0.17 3.13
C VAL A 111 10.98 -0.46 2.64
N MET A 112 10.89 -0.84 1.35
CA MET A 112 9.65 -1.36 0.76
C MET A 112 9.38 -2.82 1.08
N GLY A 113 10.42 -3.64 1.22
CA GLY A 113 10.29 -5.09 1.40
C GLY A 113 9.46 -5.48 2.63
N PHE A 114 8.87 -6.68 2.58
CA PHE A 114 8.29 -7.29 3.76
C PHE A 114 9.35 -7.53 4.83
N LEU A 115 8.96 -7.54 6.10
CA LEU A 115 9.89 -7.56 7.23
C LEU A 115 10.81 -8.78 7.24
N ASP A 116 10.28 -9.96 6.87
CA ASP A 116 10.99 -11.23 6.82
C ASP A 116 11.24 -11.73 5.37
N PHE A 117 11.08 -10.86 4.39
CA PHE A 117 11.40 -11.11 2.99
C PHE A 117 11.95 -9.80 2.38
N PRO A 118 13.24 -9.53 2.53
CA PRO A 118 13.87 -8.29 2.08
C PRO A 118 13.72 -8.07 0.57
N PHE A 119 13.51 -6.82 0.17
CA PHE A 119 13.58 -6.44 -1.25
C PHE A 119 15.03 -6.06 -1.58
N ALA A 120 15.91 -7.06 -1.55
CA ALA A 120 17.31 -6.90 -1.88
C ALA A 120 17.52 -6.74 -3.39
N SER A 121 18.67 -6.19 -3.79
CA SER A 121 19.05 -6.17 -5.21
C SER A 121 19.44 -7.58 -5.65
N SER A 122 18.78 -8.12 -6.67
CA SER A 122 19.05 -9.45 -7.24
C SER A 122 20.41 -9.56 -7.96
N ALA A 123 21.21 -8.50 -7.98
CA ALA A 123 22.52 -8.49 -8.62
C ALA A 123 23.53 -9.48 -8.01
N ALA A 124 23.28 -10.04 -6.84
CA ALA A 124 24.20 -10.96 -6.16
C ALA A 124 23.97 -12.44 -6.48
N GLU A 125 22.79 -12.83 -7.00
CA GLU A 125 22.39 -14.25 -7.03
C GLU A 125 22.25 -14.86 -8.42
N ALA A 126 23.01 -14.67 -9.35
CA ALA A 126 22.99 -15.35 -10.66
C ALA A 126 22.63 -14.49 -11.87
N GLY A 127 23.58 -13.90 -12.50
CA GLY A 127 23.65 -13.73 -13.98
C GLY A 127 22.42 -13.23 -14.73
N GLY A 128 21.38 -12.77 -14.09
CA GLY A 128 20.09 -12.48 -14.68
C GLY A 128 19.64 -11.04 -14.39
N GLY A 129 19.72 -10.20 -15.37
CA GLY A 129 19.08 -8.94 -15.76
C GLY A 129 18.08 -8.21 -14.88
N GLY A 130 18.21 -8.22 -13.53
CA GLY A 130 17.36 -7.48 -12.62
C GLY A 130 17.72 -5.99 -12.57
N ASP A 131 16.77 -5.15 -12.19
CA ASP A 131 17.01 -3.74 -11.92
C ASP A 131 17.77 -3.58 -10.60
N THR A 132 19.03 -3.15 -10.65
CA THR A 132 19.90 -2.99 -9.49
C THR A 132 19.74 -1.64 -8.81
N ARG A 133 18.96 -0.73 -9.40
CA ARG A 133 18.76 0.61 -8.85
C ARG A 133 18.09 0.56 -7.48
N ARG A 134 18.49 1.47 -6.61
CA ARG A 134 17.88 1.65 -5.29
C ARG A 134 16.39 1.97 -5.37
N PHE A 135 15.98 2.71 -6.40
CA PHE A 135 14.60 3.02 -6.76
C PHE A 135 14.25 2.32 -8.07
N PRO A 136 13.89 1.04 -8.02
CA PRO A 136 13.71 0.23 -9.21
C PRO A 136 12.46 0.61 -10.02
N GLY A 137 12.39 0.12 -11.24
CA GLY A 137 11.18 0.15 -12.06
C GLY A 137 10.06 -0.74 -11.50
N HIS A 138 8.86 -0.52 -12.00
CA HIS A 138 7.67 -1.28 -11.56
C HIS A 138 7.78 -2.78 -11.81
N ASP A 139 8.49 -3.19 -12.85
CA ASP A 139 8.73 -4.59 -13.24
C ASP A 139 9.56 -5.34 -12.19
N GLU A 140 10.50 -4.67 -11.54
CA GLU A 140 11.27 -5.26 -10.45
C GLU A 140 10.43 -5.48 -9.20
N VAL A 141 9.48 -4.60 -8.91
CA VAL A 141 8.52 -4.79 -7.82
C VAL A 141 7.60 -5.98 -8.12
N LEU A 142 7.17 -6.13 -9.36
CA LEU A 142 6.38 -7.30 -9.78
C LEU A 142 7.19 -8.59 -9.57
N ARG A 143 8.45 -8.65 -10.03
CA ARG A 143 9.35 -9.80 -9.82
C ARG A 143 9.51 -10.15 -8.34
N TYR A 144 9.67 -9.15 -7.48
CA TYR A 144 9.74 -9.34 -6.03
C TYR A 144 8.46 -10.01 -5.49
N LEU A 145 7.26 -9.58 -5.91
CA LEU A 145 6.00 -10.18 -5.48
C LEU A 145 5.80 -11.59 -6.03
N GLU A 146 6.21 -11.85 -7.27
CA GLU A 146 6.19 -13.18 -7.87
C GLU A 146 7.14 -14.15 -7.14
N GLU A 147 8.34 -13.66 -6.78
CA GLU A 147 9.29 -14.44 -6.00
C GLU A 147 8.76 -14.74 -4.59
N PHE A 148 8.16 -13.75 -3.93
CA PHE A 148 7.45 -13.94 -2.67
C PHE A 148 6.38 -15.03 -2.80
N ALA A 149 5.55 -14.98 -3.83
CA ALA A 149 4.50 -15.98 -4.05
C ALA A 149 5.08 -17.39 -4.30
N ARG A 150 6.19 -17.51 -5.04
CA ARG A 150 6.91 -18.77 -5.27
C ARG A 150 7.55 -19.29 -3.99
N ARG A 151 8.30 -18.44 -3.29
CA ARG A 151 9.06 -18.82 -2.08
C ARG A 151 8.16 -19.38 -0.98
N PHE A 152 6.95 -18.85 -0.88
CA PHE A 152 5.96 -19.26 0.11
C PHE A 152 4.85 -20.16 -0.45
N ASP A 153 5.03 -20.72 -1.65
CA ASP A 153 4.07 -21.65 -2.29
C ASP A 153 2.61 -21.15 -2.25
N LEU A 154 2.42 -19.89 -2.65
CA LEU A 154 1.10 -19.24 -2.59
C LEU A 154 0.26 -19.44 -3.87
N TYR A 155 0.89 -19.77 -5.00
CA TYR A 155 0.18 -19.95 -6.27
C TYR A 155 -0.94 -20.99 -6.20
N GLY A 156 -0.73 -22.08 -5.45
CA GLY A 156 -1.73 -23.12 -5.23
C GLY A 156 -2.98 -22.67 -4.46
N LEU A 157 -2.90 -21.51 -3.80
CA LEU A 157 -4.02 -20.91 -3.07
C LEU A 157 -4.84 -19.95 -3.94
N VAL A 158 -4.32 -19.54 -5.13
CA VAL A 158 -4.91 -18.48 -5.96
C VAL A 158 -5.79 -19.06 -7.05
N ARG A 159 -7.01 -18.59 -7.11
CA ARG A 159 -7.96 -18.83 -8.20
C ARG A 159 -7.89 -17.67 -9.19
N PHE A 160 -7.01 -17.80 -10.19
CA PHE A 160 -6.85 -16.79 -11.24
C PHE A 160 -8.06 -16.71 -12.17
N GLY A 161 -8.22 -15.56 -12.85
CA GLY A 161 -9.34 -15.28 -13.75
C GLY A 161 -10.69 -15.35 -13.04
N THR A 162 -10.73 -15.10 -11.74
CA THR A 162 -11.94 -15.28 -10.92
C THR A 162 -12.28 -13.99 -10.18
N GLU A 163 -13.39 -13.38 -10.54
CA GLU A 163 -13.89 -12.14 -9.94
C GLU A 163 -14.88 -12.44 -8.81
N VAL A 164 -14.68 -11.83 -7.65
CA VAL A 164 -15.69 -11.79 -6.58
C VAL A 164 -16.69 -10.69 -6.91
N VAL A 165 -17.94 -11.09 -7.15
CA VAL A 165 -19.02 -10.15 -7.55
C VAL A 165 -19.91 -9.74 -6.40
N ARG A 166 -20.01 -10.55 -5.35
CA ARG A 166 -20.82 -10.27 -4.18
C ARG A 166 -20.32 -10.97 -2.94
N VAL A 167 -20.45 -10.26 -1.83
CA VAL A 167 -20.18 -10.78 -0.48
C VAL A 167 -21.36 -10.42 0.41
N ARG A 168 -21.87 -11.38 1.15
CA ARG A 168 -22.96 -11.17 2.11
C ARG A 168 -22.80 -12.05 3.34
N ARG A 169 -23.44 -11.68 4.43
CA ARG A 169 -23.56 -12.57 5.59
C ARG A 169 -24.37 -13.79 5.19
N ASP A 170 -23.88 -14.98 5.54
CA ASP A 170 -24.63 -16.22 5.40
C ASP A 170 -25.75 -16.23 6.44
N GLY A 171 -27.02 -16.29 5.97
CA GLY A 171 -28.21 -16.26 6.83
C GLY A 171 -28.52 -17.60 7.52
N GLY A 172 -27.74 -18.65 7.28
CA GLY A 172 -27.94 -19.98 7.81
C GLY A 172 -27.28 -20.20 9.17
N GLY A 173 -28.04 -20.04 10.25
CA GLY A 173 -27.72 -20.56 11.59
C GLY A 173 -26.53 -19.92 12.29
N GLY A 174 -26.77 -18.91 13.09
CA GLY A 174 -26.01 -18.50 14.31
C GLY A 174 -24.51 -18.23 14.26
N GLY A 175 -23.79 -18.52 13.19
CA GLY A 175 -22.32 -18.63 13.16
C GLY A 175 -21.55 -17.59 12.37
N GLY A 176 -22.13 -16.45 12.00
CA GLY A 176 -21.35 -15.32 11.48
C GLY A 176 -20.54 -15.54 10.17
N ARG A 177 -20.81 -16.63 9.41
CA ARG A 177 -20.13 -16.96 8.16
C ARG A 177 -20.50 -16.02 7.01
N TRP A 178 -19.76 -16.13 5.91
CA TRP A 178 -19.87 -15.26 4.75
C TRP A 178 -20.10 -16.08 3.48
N ALA A 179 -21.12 -15.72 2.72
CA ALA A 179 -21.33 -16.21 1.37
C ALA A 179 -20.61 -15.28 0.38
N VAL A 180 -19.74 -15.88 -0.43
CA VAL A 180 -18.94 -15.21 -1.48
C VAL A 180 -19.41 -15.74 -2.81
N THR A 181 -19.94 -14.85 -3.65
CA THR A 181 -20.30 -15.16 -5.03
C THR A 181 -19.16 -14.75 -5.94
N SER A 182 -18.64 -15.69 -6.72
CA SER A 182 -17.57 -15.47 -7.69
C SER A 182 -17.97 -15.93 -9.08
N ARG A 183 -17.26 -15.44 -10.11
CA ARG A 183 -17.43 -15.87 -11.50
C ARG A 183 -16.10 -15.89 -12.25
N LYS A 184 -15.95 -16.79 -13.24
CA LYS A 184 -14.81 -16.82 -14.15
C LYS A 184 -14.88 -15.69 -15.16
N ILE A 185 -13.71 -15.08 -15.45
CA ILE A 185 -13.55 -14.01 -16.45
C ILE A 185 -13.10 -14.67 -17.76
N GLY A 186 -13.66 -14.21 -18.90
CA GLY A 186 -13.20 -14.60 -20.24
C GLY A 186 -13.91 -15.78 -20.87
N GLU A 187 -14.79 -16.48 -20.20
CA GLU A 187 -15.63 -17.51 -20.82
C GLU A 187 -16.76 -16.87 -21.64
N LYS A 188 -16.77 -17.14 -22.95
CA LYS A 188 -17.86 -16.76 -23.85
C LYS A 188 -19.06 -17.67 -23.56
N GLY A 189 -20.06 -17.17 -22.86
CA GLY A 189 -21.29 -17.91 -22.54
C GLY A 189 -22.00 -17.35 -21.34
N ARG A 190 -22.97 -18.11 -20.83
CA ARG A 190 -23.66 -17.79 -19.58
C ARG A 190 -22.61 -17.84 -18.47
N ARG A 191 -22.28 -16.69 -17.88
CA ARG A 191 -21.34 -16.58 -16.77
C ARG A 191 -21.96 -17.26 -15.56
N GLU A 192 -21.53 -18.50 -15.27
CA GLU A 192 -21.99 -19.20 -14.08
C GLU A 192 -21.36 -18.52 -12.87
N GLU A 193 -22.23 -18.05 -11.96
CA GLU A 193 -21.82 -17.55 -10.66
C GLU A 193 -21.81 -18.73 -9.68
N GLU A 194 -20.71 -18.90 -8.99
CA GLU A 194 -20.54 -19.90 -7.94
C GLU A 194 -20.60 -19.19 -6.58
N GLU A 195 -21.41 -19.70 -5.68
CA GLU A 195 -21.50 -19.20 -4.31
C GLU A 195 -20.90 -20.23 -3.33
N GLU A 196 -19.93 -19.78 -2.53
CA GLU A 196 -19.26 -20.57 -1.51
C GLU A 196 -19.33 -19.88 -0.15
N VAL A 197 -19.32 -20.67 0.92
CA VAL A 197 -19.35 -20.16 2.30
C VAL A 197 -17.97 -20.22 2.94
N TYR A 198 -17.58 -19.14 3.60
CA TYR A 198 -16.31 -18.95 4.29
C TYR A 198 -16.56 -18.50 5.72
N ASP A 199 -15.63 -18.86 6.62
CA ASP A 199 -15.68 -18.46 8.03
C ASP A 199 -15.33 -16.99 8.20
N ALA A 200 -14.40 -16.46 7.36
CA ALA A 200 -14.05 -15.04 7.33
C ALA A 200 -13.62 -14.60 5.92
N ILE A 201 -13.54 -13.29 5.71
CA ILE A 201 -13.10 -12.67 4.46
C ILE A 201 -12.05 -11.62 4.77
N VAL A 202 -10.99 -11.60 3.95
CA VAL A 202 -9.97 -10.55 3.94
C VAL A 202 -10.04 -9.82 2.60
N VAL A 203 -10.38 -8.55 2.62
CA VAL A 203 -10.57 -7.72 1.43
C VAL A 203 -9.26 -7.03 1.09
N CYS A 204 -8.61 -7.46 0.00
CA CYS A 204 -7.31 -6.98 -0.49
C CYS A 204 -7.39 -6.50 -1.95
N ASN A 205 -8.56 -6.01 -2.36
CA ASN A 205 -8.88 -5.66 -3.76
C ASN A 205 -8.22 -4.39 -4.30
N GLY A 206 -7.42 -3.68 -3.48
CA GLY A 206 -6.88 -2.37 -3.82
C GLY A 206 -7.93 -1.24 -3.77
N HIS A 207 -7.50 0.01 -4.00
CA HIS A 207 -8.39 1.17 -3.91
C HIS A 207 -8.08 2.29 -4.92
N TYR A 208 -7.21 2.03 -5.91
CA TYR A 208 -6.83 3.00 -6.95
C TYR A 208 -7.26 2.62 -8.37
N THR A 209 -8.16 1.63 -8.51
CA THR A 209 -8.59 1.12 -9.82
C THR A 209 -9.58 2.06 -10.50
N GLU A 210 -10.56 2.59 -9.74
CA GLU A 210 -11.59 3.46 -10.29
C GLU A 210 -11.14 4.93 -10.30
N PRO A 211 -11.01 5.57 -11.48
CA PRO A 211 -10.66 6.99 -11.59
C PRO A 211 -11.70 7.88 -10.92
N ARG A 212 -11.22 8.83 -10.11
CA ARG A 212 -12.06 9.86 -9.56
C ARG A 212 -11.87 11.15 -10.34
N VAL A 213 -12.74 11.42 -11.27
CA VAL A 213 -12.73 12.65 -12.06
C VAL A 213 -13.19 13.84 -11.21
N ALA A 214 -12.43 14.92 -11.21
CA ALA A 214 -12.80 16.16 -10.53
C ALA A 214 -13.91 16.87 -11.29
N HIS A 215 -14.92 17.36 -10.58
CA HIS A 215 -15.91 18.28 -11.17
C HIS A 215 -15.31 19.69 -11.14
N ILE A 216 -15.03 20.22 -12.34
CA ILE A 216 -14.47 21.55 -12.53
C ILE A 216 -15.44 22.33 -13.40
N PRO A 217 -16.02 23.43 -12.92
CA PRO A 217 -16.93 24.26 -13.73
C PRO A 217 -16.27 24.69 -15.03
N GLY A 218 -16.92 24.44 -16.16
CA GLY A 218 -16.44 24.84 -17.49
C GLY A 218 -15.46 23.86 -18.13
N VAL A 219 -15.14 22.73 -17.50
CA VAL A 219 -14.22 21.71 -18.06
C VAL A 219 -14.74 21.11 -19.36
N GLU A 220 -16.05 21.09 -19.55
CA GLU A 220 -16.72 20.64 -20.78
C GLU A 220 -16.45 21.57 -21.98
N ALA A 221 -16.08 22.83 -21.74
CA ALA A 221 -15.71 23.80 -22.79
C ALA A 221 -14.22 23.68 -23.19
N TRP A 222 -13.43 22.82 -22.53
CA TRP A 222 -12.02 22.63 -22.87
C TRP A 222 -11.88 22.02 -24.28
N PRO A 223 -11.18 22.67 -25.21
CA PRO A 223 -11.13 22.22 -26.61
C PRO A 223 -10.13 21.03 -26.81
N GLY A 224 -9.25 20.78 -25.85
CA GLY A 224 -8.23 19.74 -25.93
C GLY A 224 -8.71 18.41 -25.41
N LYS A 225 -7.85 17.39 -25.53
CA LYS A 225 -8.10 16.08 -24.96
C LYS A 225 -8.12 16.17 -23.43
N GLN A 226 -8.99 15.36 -22.84
CA GLN A 226 -9.04 15.16 -21.39
C GLN A 226 -8.78 13.69 -21.11
N MET A 227 -7.98 13.38 -20.09
CA MET A 227 -7.80 12.02 -19.63
C MET A 227 -7.48 11.98 -18.14
N HIS A 228 -7.82 10.88 -17.49
CA HIS A 228 -7.40 10.63 -16.12
C HIS A 228 -5.98 10.04 -16.12
N SER A 229 -5.15 10.40 -15.14
CA SER A 229 -3.78 9.89 -14.99
C SER A 229 -3.69 8.34 -14.90
N HIS A 230 -4.80 7.67 -14.56
CA HIS A 230 -4.92 6.23 -14.61
C HIS A 230 -4.64 5.65 -16.01
N ASN A 231 -4.91 6.41 -17.07
CA ASN A 231 -4.75 6.00 -18.47
C ASN A 231 -3.44 6.51 -19.09
N TYR A 232 -2.63 7.26 -18.36
CA TYR A 232 -1.29 7.65 -18.81
C TYR A 232 -0.37 6.44 -18.86
N ARG A 233 0.39 6.29 -19.95
CA ARG A 233 1.34 5.16 -20.15
C ARG A 233 2.73 5.61 -20.55
N VAL A 234 2.82 6.57 -21.49
CA VAL A 234 4.07 7.04 -22.11
C VAL A 234 3.94 8.52 -22.46
N PRO A 235 5.03 9.30 -22.53
CA PRO A 235 4.99 10.73 -22.82
C PRO A 235 4.80 11.09 -24.29
N GLU A 236 5.15 10.21 -25.25
CA GLU A 236 5.20 10.49 -26.67
C GLU A 236 3.91 11.08 -27.26
N PRO A 237 2.69 10.66 -26.84
CA PRO A 237 1.45 11.27 -27.33
C PRO A 237 1.29 12.77 -27.01
N PHE A 238 2.12 13.31 -26.13
CA PHE A 238 2.06 14.71 -25.69
C PHE A 238 3.17 15.59 -26.30
N HIS A 239 3.90 15.06 -27.29
CA HIS A 239 4.97 15.80 -27.95
C HIS A 239 4.46 17.14 -28.52
N ASP A 240 5.19 18.23 -28.20
CA ASP A 240 4.88 19.62 -28.59
C ASP A 240 3.52 20.15 -28.12
N GLN A 241 2.84 19.48 -27.19
CA GLN A 241 1.55 19.95 -26.65
C GLN A 241 1.72 20.81 -25.40
N VAL A 242 0.73 21.66 -25.14
CA VAL A 242 0.55 22.33 -23.85
C VAL A 242 -0.32 21.45 -22.99
N VAL A 243 0.20 20.99 -21.86
CA VAL A 243 -0.46 20.04 -20.97
C VAL A 243 -0.78 20.69 -19.63
N ILE A 244 -2.02 20.52 -19.16
CA ILE A 244 -2.46 20.94 -17.82
C ILE A 244 -2.70 19.67 -16.98
N ILE A 245 -1.98 19.55 -15.88
CA ILE A 245 -2.17 18.48 -14.87
C ILE A 245 -2.96 19.06 -13.71
N ILE A 246 -4.09 18.43 -13.37
CA ILE A 246 -4.95 18.86 -12.28
C ILE A 246 -4.71 17.96 -11.07
N GLY A 247 -4.11 18.51 -10.01
CA GLY A 247 -3.63 17.83 -8.81
C GLY A 247 -2.11 17.77 -8.78
N ALA A 248 -1.53 17.71 -7.57
CA ALA A 248 -0.08 17.75 -7.34
C ALA A 248 0.39 16.59 -6.44
N SER A 249 -0.29 15.45 -6.48
CA SER A 249 0.12 14.25 -5.74
C SER A 249 1.20 13.45 -6.50
N ALA A 250 1.64 12.31 -5.95
CA ALA A 250 2.76 11.51 -6.47
C ALA A 250 2.71 11.26 -7.99
N SER A 251 1.54 10.90 -8.53
CA SER A 251 1.39 10.69 -9.98
C SER A 251 1.63 11.97 -10.79
N ALA A 252 1.15 13.12 -10.30
CA ALA A 252 1.35 14.39 -10.99
C ALA A 252 2.83 14.80 -11.02
N VAL A 253 3.54 14.56 -9.91
CA VAL A 253 4.99 14.84 -9.79
C VAL A 253 5.77 14.06 -10.83
N ASP A 254 5.55 12.77 -10.93
CA ASP A 254 6.30 11.91 -11.85
C ASP A 254 5.89 12.14 -13.31
N ILE A 255 4.58 12.20 -13.59
CA ILE A 255 4.05 12.42 -14.94
C ILE A 255 4.47 13.81 -15.47
N SER A 256 4.47 14.86 -14.63
CA SER A 256 4.91 16.18 -15.08
C SER A 256 6.39 16.20 -15.51
N ARG A 257 7.25 15.45 -14.81
CA ARG A 257 8.67 15.30 -15.18
C ARG A 257 8.83 14.53 -16.49
N ASP A 258 8.11 13.43 -16.62
CA ASP A 258 8.10 12.60 -17.82
C ASP A 258 7.67 13.44 -19.04
N LEU A 259 6.60 14.23 -18.89
CA LEU A 259 6.09 15.12 -19.91
C LEU A 259 7.01 16.30 -20.21
N ALA A 260 7.75 16.82 -19.22
CA ALA A 260 8.63 17.97 -19.42
C ALA A 260 9.73 17.71 -20.47
N GLY A 261 10.09 16.42 -20.71
CA GLY A 261 11.03 16.03 -21.73
C GLY A 261 10.51 16.11 -23.17
N VAL A 262 9.19 16.17 -23.38
CA VAL A 262 8.57 16.06 -24.71
C VAL A 262 7.52 17.13 -25.00
N ALA A 263 6.78 17.59 -24.00
CA ALA A 263 5.72 18.58 -24.15
C ALA A 263 6.31 20.00 -24.31
N LYS A 264 5.59 20.85 -25.03
CA LYS A 264 5.97 22.25 -25.17
C LYS A 264 5.90 23.01 -23.84
N GLU A 265 4.83 22.77 -23.08
CA GLU A 265 4.62 23.38 -21.76
C GLU A 265 3.86 22.40 -20.85
N VAL A 266 4.20 22.35 -19.58
CA VAL A 266 3.50 21.55 -18.56
C VAL A 266 3.07 22.46 -17.41
N HIS A 267 1.79 22.54 -17.15
CA HIS A 267 1.20 23.32 -16.07
C HIS A 267 0.60 22.40 -15.03
N VAL A 268 1.02 22.51 -13.75
CA VAL A 268 0.47 21.71 -12.64
C VAL A 268 -0.41 22.60 -11.76
N ALA A 269 -1.71 22.30 -11.68
CA ALA A 269 -2.69 23.02 -10.88
C ALA A 269 -2.92 22.30 -9.56
N ASP A 270 -2.56 22.94 -8.44
CA ASP A 270 -2.79 22.46 -7.08
C ASP A 270 -3.76 23.35 -6.31
N ARG A 271 -4.69 22.74 -5.58
CA ARG A 271 -5.65 23.47 -4.73
C ARG A 271 -5.03 24.00 -3.44
N SER A 272 -3.90 23.42 -3.01
CA SER A 272 -3.20 23.79 -1.77
C SER A 272 -2.29 25.00 -1.93
N ALA A 273 -1.99 25.41 -3.15
CA ALA A 273 -1.20 26.62 -3.40
C ALA A 273 -2.01 27.85 -3.02
N PRO A 274 -1.49 28.77 -2.19
CA PRO A 274 -2.11 30.09 -2.00
C PRO A 274 -2.23 30.76 -3.36
N ALA A 275 -3.35 31.45 -3.61
CA ALA A 275 -3.70 32.05 -4.90
C ALA A 275 -2.65 33.00 -5.54
N CYS A 276 -1.53 33.28 -4.86
CA CYS A 276 -0.48 34.21 -5.25
C CYS A 276 0.96 33.63 -5.24
N THR A 277 1.17 32.34 -5.05
CA THR A 277 2.53 31.78 -5.00
C THR A 277 2.75 30.70 -6.04
N CYS A 278 2.94 31.14 -7.30
CA CYS A 278 3.70 30.32 -8.25
C CYS A 278 5.15 30.25 -7.75
N LYS A 279 5.50 29.21 -6.98
CA LYS A 279 6.90 28.94 -6.67
C LYS A 279 7.43 27.98 -7.72
N ARG A 280 8.35 28.46 -8.55
CA ARG A 280 9.19 27.61 -9.38
C ARG A 280 9.88 26.59 -8.50
N GLN A 281 9.73 25.31 -8.79
CA GLN A 281 10.72 24.34 -8.34
C GLN A 281 12.02 24.55 -9.13
N PRO A 282 13.19 24.36 -8.52
CA PRO A 282 14.44 24.31 -9.28
C PRO A 282 14.29 23.24 -10.37
N GLY A 283 14.39 23.64 -11.65
CA GLY A 283 14.21 22.77 -12.81
C GLY A 283 12.80 22.67 -13.38
N TYR A 284 11.75 22.94 -12.60
CA TYR A 284 10.35 22.86 -13.05
C TYR A 284 9.50 23.99 -12.44
N ASP A 285 8.59 24.57 -13.22
CA ASP A 285 7.64 25.55 -12.77
C ASP A 285 6.45 24.83 -12.10
N ASN A 286 6.32 24.89 -10.75
CA ASN A 286 5.17 24.48 -9.92
C ASN A 286 5.04 23.00 -9.52
N MET A 287 5.65 22.60 -8.37
CA MET A 287 5.34 21.33 -7.71
C MET A 287 5.39 21.40 -6.17
N TRP A 288 4.45 20.71 -5.49
CA TRP A 288 4.41 20.48 -4.04
C TRP A 288 4.37 18.99 -3.73
N LEU A 289 5.13 18.54 -2.72
CA LEU A 289 5.17 17.14 -2.28
C LEU A 289 4.28 16.90 -1.07
N HIS A 290 3.56 15.75 -1.08
CA HIS A 290 2.88 15.20 0.09
C HIS A 290 3.55 13.89 0.52
N SER A 291 3.58 13.64 1.85
CA SER A 291 4.14 12.43 2.46
C SER A 291 3.42 11.16 2.04
N MET A 292 4.15 10.05 2.01
CA MET A 292 3.62 8.75 1.62
C MET A 292 3.88 7.71 2.71
N VAL A 293 3.02 6.68 2.77
CA VAL A 293 3.19 5.52 3.65
C VAL A 293 4.13 4.49 3.02
N ILE A 294 4.79 3.66 3.85
CA ILE A 294 5.54 2.48 3.43
C ILE A 294 4.57 1.30 3.42
N PRO A 295 4.13 0.79 2.24
CA PRO A 295 2.96 -0.07 2.20
C PRO A 295 3.24 -1.52 2.63
N PHE A 296 4.35 -2.15 2.23
CA PHE A 296 4.52 -3.59 2.40
C PHE A 296 4.73 -4.00 3.86
N PRO A 297 5.58 -3.37 4.66
CA PRO A 297 5.65 -3.63 6.10
C PRO A 297 4.33 -3.40 6.82
N LEU A 298 3.59 -2.35 6.47
CA LEU A 298 2.26 -2.08 7.01
C LEU A 298 1.27 -3.22 6.69
N PHE A 299 1.22 -3.68 5.43
CA PHE A 299 0.33 -4.79 5.02
C PHE A 299 0.68 -6.08 5.73
N GLU A 300 1.96 -6.36 5.94
CA GLU A 300 2.42 -7.53 6.67
C GLU A 300 1.97 -7.51 8.13
N LEU A 301 2.20 -6.41 8.84
CA LEU A 301 1.80 -6.26 10.24
C LEU A 301 0.28 -6.34 10.43
N GLN A 302 -0.50 -5.69 9.56
CA GLN A 302 -1.96 -5.82 9.54
C GLN A 302 -2.40 -7.26 9.30
N SER A 303 -1.74 -7.98 8.38
CA SER A 303 -2.06 -9.39 8.08
C SER A 303 -1.71 -10.30 9.25
N LYS A 304 -0.57 -10.11 9.92
CA LYS A 304 -0.18 -10.83 11.13
C LYS A 304 -1.18 -10.61 12.26
N TRP A 305 -1.65 -9.36 12.42
CA TRP A 305 -2.65 -9.03 13.44
C TRP A 305 -4.00 -9.71 13.15
N VAL A 306 -4.51 -9.61 11.91
CA VAL A 306 -5.77 -10.28 11.49
C VAL A 306 -5.67 -11.79 11.68
N ALA A 307 -4.58 -12.41 11.23
CA ALA A 307 -4.37 -13.85 11.39
C ALA A 307 -4.30 -14.24 12.88
N GLY A 308 -3.61 -13.46 13.71
CA GLY A 308 -3.52 -13.66 15.14
C GLY A 308 -4.86 -13.51 15.87
N VAL A 309 -5.72 -12.60 15.44
CA VAL A 309 -7.09 -12.44 15.97
C VAL A 309 -7.93 -13.67 15.62
N LEU A 310 -7.89 -14.12 14.37
CA LEU A 310 -8.67 -15.26 13.90
C LEU A 310 -8.23 -16.58 14.55
N SER A 311 -6.95 -16.74 14.84
CA SER A 311 -6.43 -17.90 15.58
C SER A 311 -6.66 -17.83 17.10
N GLY A 312 -7.16 -16.70 17.62
CA GLY A 312 -7.35 -16.46 19.05
C GLY A 312 -6.05 -16.14 19.80
N ARG A 313 -4.92 -15.99 19.10
CA ARG A 313 -3.62 -15.60 19.69
C ARG A 313 -3.62 -14.12 20.11
N VAL A 314 -4.27 -13.26 19.34
CA VAL A 314 -4.49 -11.86 19.65
C VAL A 314 -5.94 -11.64 20.08
N LYS A 315 -6.15 -11.04 21.24
CA LYS A 315 -7.50 -10.75 21.76
C LYS A 315 -7.93 -9.35 21.30
N LEU A 316 -9.12 -9.26 20.70
CA LEU A 316 -9.72 -7.95 20.42
C LEU A 316 -10.23 -7.30 21.71
N PRO A 317 -10.13 -5.97 21.83
CA PRO A 317 -10.87 -5.21 22.84
C PRO A 317 -12.39 -5.42 22.71
N SER A 318 -13.15 -5.03 23.72
CA SER A 318 -14.60 -5.03 23.62
C SER A 318 -15.08 -4.12 22.48
N ARG A 319 -16.28 -4.37 22.01
CA ARG A 319 -16.91 -3.51 20.98
C ARG A 319 -17.01 -2.05 21.45
N GLU A 320 -17.30 -1.86 22.71
CA GLU A 320 -17.44 -0.55 23.36
C GLU A 320 -16.09 0.20 23.33
N GLU A 321 -15.00 -0.45 23.75
CA GLU A 321 -13.64 0.13 23.73
C GLU A 321 -13.21 0.46 22.28
N MET A 322 -13.44 -0.43 21.30
CA MET A 322 -13.14 -0.15 19.90
C MET A 322 -13.94 1.04 19.35
N MET A 323 -15.21 1.19 19.74
CA MET A 323 -16.04 2.32 19.33
C MET A 323 -15.62 3.63 19.98
N GLU A 324 -15.12 3.60 21.19
CA GLU A 324 -14.55 4.78 21.88
C GLU A 324 -13.27 5.25 21.17
N ASP A 325 -12.39 4.33 20.79
CA ASP A 325 -11.17 4.65 20.02
C ASP A 325 -11.50 5.29 18.66
N VAL A 326 -12.46 4.73 17.93
CA VAL A 326 -12.93 5.29 16.64
C VAL A 326 -13.47 6.71 16.84
N LYS A 327 -14.25 6.97 17.89
CA LYS A 327 -14.78 8.31 18.19
C LYS A 327 -13.64 9.27 18.54
N ALA A 328 -12.70 8.85 19.38
CA ALA A 328 -11.53 9.65 19.76
C ALA A 328 -10.67 10.02 18.54
N PHE A 329 -10.46 9.07 17.62
CA PHE A 329 -9.75 9.32 16.36
C PHE A 329 -10.47 10.38 15.50
N HIS A 330 -11.78 10.23 15.29
CA HIS A 330 -12.54 11.21 14.51
C HIS A 330 -12.55 12.61 15.15
N SER A 331 -12.67 12.69 16.48
CA SER A 331 -12.60 13.95 17.20
C SER A 331 -11.25 14.65 17.03
N LYS A 332 -10.14 13.89 17.03
CA LYS A 332 -8.79 14.42 16.74
C LYS A 332 -8.68 14.95 15.31
N MET A 333 -9.28 14.26 14.35
CA MET A 333 -9.32 14.72 12.95
C MET A 333 -10.10 16.04 12.82
N GLU A 334 -11.28 16.12 13.44
CA GLU A 334 -12.13 17.32 13.44
C GLU A 334 -11.41 18.51 14.09
N ALA A 335 -10.74 18.30 15.22
CA ALA A 335 -9.94 19.33 15.88
C ALA A 335 -8.79 19.87 15.02
N ARG A 336 -8.26 19.05 14.09
CA ARG A 336 -7.25 19.45 13.11
C ARG A 336 -7.84 20.06 11.83
N GLY A 337 -9.16 20.13 11.71
CA GLY A 337 -9.84 20.56 10.48
C GLY A 337 -9.69 19.57 9.32
N TRP A 338 -9.35 18.32 9.60
CA TRP A 338 -9.15 17.29 8.58
C TRP A 338 -10.48 16.69 8.13
N PRO A 339 -10.76 16.65 6.83
CA PRO A 339 -11.95 16.01 6.32
C PRO A 339 -11.92 14.49 6.52
N LYS A 340 -13.08 13.88 6.72
CA LYS A 340 -13.23 12.42 6.97
C LYS A 340 -12.51 11.52 5.95
N ARG A 341 -12.34 11.99 4.70
CA ARG A 341 -11.59 11.23 3.67
C ARG A 341 -10.11 11.01 3.99
N TYR A 342 -9.56 11.72 4.96
CA TYR A 342 -8.17 11.57 5.42
C TYR A 342 -8.02 10.55 6.57
N ALA A 343 -9.09 9.83 6.92
CA ALA A 343 -9.05 8.83 7.98
C ALA A 343 -8.01 7.69 7.75
N HIS A 344 -7.59 7.49 6.51
CA HIS A 344 -6.54 6.52 6.15
C HIS A 344 -5.20 7.17 5.77
N ASN A 345 -4.99 8.43 6.12
CA ASN A 345 -3.71 9.09 5.92
C ASN A 345 -2.80 8.83 7.13
N PHE A 346 -1.84 7.96 6.97
CA PHE A 346 -0.88 7.57 8.01
C PHE A 346 0.44 8.36 7.97
N SER A 347 0.57 9.38 7.11
CA SER A 347 1.84 10.08 6.85
C SER A 347 2.56 10.55 8.12
N ASP A 348 1.83 10.95 9.15
CA ASP A 348 2.38 11.51 10.38
C ASP A 348 2.50 10.49 11.51
N CYS A 349 1.91 9.29 11.39
CA CYS A 349 1.81 8.32 12.49
C CYS A 349 2.00 6.85 12.04
N GLN A 350 2.49 6.62 10.83
CA GLN A 350 2.61 5.25 10.32
C GLN A 350 3.46 4.36 11.22
N PHE A 351 4.67 4.80 11.59
CA PHE A 351 5.56 3.97 12.39
C PHE A 351 5.06 3.74 13.81
N GLU A 352 4.31 4.68 14.39
CA GLU A 352 3.64 4.48 15.69
C GLU A 352 2.55 3.41 15.58
N TYR A 353 1.80 3.42 14.48
CA TYR A 353 0.78 2.41 14.19
C TYR A 353 1.40 1.05 13.89
N ASP A 354 2.48 1.00 13.12
CA ASP A 354 3.22 -0.23 12.81
C ASP A 354 3.85 -0.83 14.06
N ASP A 355 4.44 -0.03 14.94
CA ASP A 355 5.00 -0.48 16.23
C ASP A 355 3.90 -1.02 17.15
N TRP A 356 2.73 -0.37 17.18
CA TRP A 356 1.56 -0.86 17.91
C TRP A 356 1.08 -2.23 17.38
N LEU A 357 0.96 -2.38 16.05
CA LEU A 357 0.61 -3.67 15.44
C LEU A 357 1.65 -4.75 15.78
N ALA A 358 2.93 -4.42 15.71
CA ALA A 358 4.02 -5.33 16.03
C ALA A 358 3.91 -5.81 17.50
N GLU A 359 3.68 -4.87 18.44
CA GLU A 359 3.48 -5.19 19.86
C GLU A 359 2.28 -6.14 20.07
N GLN A 360 1.12 -5.85 19.43
CA GLN A 360 -0.07 -6.70 19.50
C GLN A 360 0.19 -8.12 18.99
N CYS A 361 1.07 -8.26 18.01
CA CYS A 361 1.45 -9.54 17.42
C CYS A 361 2.59 -10.25 18.18
N GLY A 362 3.23 -9.60 19.15
CA GLY A 362 4.40 -10.10 19.86
C GLY A 362 5.67 -10.08 18.98
N HIS A 363 5.74 -9.17 18.01
CA HIS A 363 6.89 -8.91 17.16
C HIS A 363 7.73 -7.73 17.65
N PRO A 364 9.02 -7.65 17.29
CA PRO A 364 9.83 -6.45 17.51
C PRO A 364 9.20 -5.23 16.79
N PRO A 365 9.44 -4.01 17.29
CA PRO A 365 9.06 -2.80 16.56
C PRO A 365 9.80 -2.70 15.22
N ILE A 366 9.32 -1.84 14.32
CA ILE A 366 9.98 -1.56 13.04
C ILE A 366 11.42 -1.12 13.29
N GLU A 367 12.35 -1.65 12.52
CA GLU A 367 13.77 -1.40 12.61
C GLU A 367 14.08 0.10 12.53
N GLN A 368 14.98 0.57 13.38
CA GLN A 368 15.31 1.99 13.46
C GLN A 368 15.93 2.52 12.16
N TRP A 369 16.78 1.71 11.49
CA TRP A 369 17.36 2.08 10.20
C TRP A 369 16.27 2.33 9.13
N ARG A 370 15.19 1.55 9.15
CA ARG A 370 14.06 1.68 8.20
C ARG A 370 13.31 3.00 8.40
N LYS A 371 13.09 3.39 9.66
CA LYS A 371 12.47 4.69 10.01
C LYS A 371 13.36 5.86 9.59
N LEU A 372 14.66 5.76 9.86
CA LEU A 372 15.64 6.79 9.50
C LEU A 372 15.78 6.92 7.99
N MET A 373 15.85 5.80 7.25
CA MET A 373 15.94 5.80 5.79
C MET A 373 14.70 6.42 5.14
N TYR A 374 13.51 6.17 5.69
CA TYR A 374 12.29 6.82 5.22
C TYR A 374 12.32 8.34 5.42
N ALA A 375 12.79 8.80 6.59
CA ALA A 375 12.97 10.22 6.87
C ALA A 375 14.00 10.86 5.93
N ALA A 376 15.18 10.25 5.79
CA ALA A 376 16.24 10.70 4.88
C ALA A 376 15.75 10.78 3.43
N ASN A 377 14.98 9.78 2.95
CA ASN A 377 14.38 9.82 1.63
C ASN A 377 13.39 10.98 1.47
N SER A 378 12.62 11.29 2.50
CA SER A 378 11.66 12.42 2.47
C SER A 378 12.38 13.77 2.41
N GLU A 379 13.46 13.93 3.18
CA GLU A 379 14.31 15.11 3.16
C GLU A 379 15.04 15.25 1.81
N ASN A 380 15.59 14.15 1.29
CA ASN A 380 16.25 14.12 0.00
C ASN A 380 15.32 14.51 -1.16
N LYS A 381 14.08 14.01 -1.14
CA LYS A 381 13.03 14.42 -2.08
C LYS A 381 12.75 15.92 -2.05
N ALA A 382 12.74 16.51 -0.86
CA ALA A 382 12.51 17.94 -0.71
C ALA A 382 13.69 18.78 -1.19
N ALA A 383 14.94 18.33 -0.92
CA ALA A 383 16.18 19.02 -1.26
C ALA A 383 16.56 18.84 -2.73
N ARG A 384 16.40 17.63 -3.27
CA ARG A 384 16.85 17.23 -4.62
C ARG A 384 15.69 16.53 -5.38
N PRO A 385 14.59 17.22 -5.67
CA PRO A 385 13.40 16.61 -6.23
C PRO A 385 13.62 15.88 -7.55
N GLU A 386 14.62 16.27 -8.33
CA GLU A 386 14.92 15.70 -9.64
C GLU A 386 15.84 14.48 -9.57
N SER A 387 16.85 14.54 -8.70
CA SER A 387 17.92 13.54 -8.63
C SER A 387 17.85 12.64 -7.39
N TYR A 388 16.87 12.80 -6.50
CA TYR A 388 16.79 12.06 -5.23
C TYR A 388 16.82 10.52 -5.38
N ARG A 389 16.42 10.01 -6.55
CA ARG A 389 16.46 8.56 -6.86
C ARG A 389 17.84 8.06 -7.30
N ASP A 390 18.72 8.98 -7.65
CA ASP A 390 20.05 8.67 -8.19
C ASP A 390 21.18 9.28 -7.35
N GLU A 391 20.85 10.20 -6.41
CA GLU A 391 21.74 10.86 -5.48
C GLU A 391 21.18 10.81 -4.05
N TRP A 392 21.96 10.32 -3.10
CA TRP A 392 21.61 10.21 -1.69
C TRP A 392 22.84 10.31 -0.79
N ASP A 393 22.63 10.59 0.50
CA ASP A 393 23.70 10.76 1.50
C ASP A 393 23.54 9.79 2.69
N ASP A 394 22.74 8.72 2.56
CA ASP A 394 22.40 7.77 3.61
C ASP A 394 22.97 6.35 3.40
N ASP A 395 24.16 6.25 2.75
CA ASP A 395 24.86 4.98 2.49
C ASP A 395 25.08 4.13 3.75
N HIS A 396 25.26 4.76 4.91
CA HIS A 396 25.38 4.07 6.19
C HIS A 396 24.09 3.30 6.55
N LEU A 397 22.90 3.83 6.22
CA LEU A 397 21.62 3.14 6.43
C LEU A 397 21.44 1.99 5.44
N VAL A 398 21.96 2.13 4.22
CA VAL A 398 21.98 1.02 3.23
C VAL A 398 22.87 -0.12 3.74
N ALA A 399 24.02 0.19 4.32
CA ALA A 399 24.90 -0.83 4.91
C ALA A 399 24.24 -1.52 6.13
N GLU A 400 23.57 -0.76 7.00
CA GLU A 400 22.83 -1.30 8.15
C GLU A 400 21.69 -2.21 7.70
N ALA A 401 20.91 -1.80 6.68
CA ALA A 401 19.87 -2.62 6.08
C ALA A 401 20.42 -3.93 5.51
N ALA A 402 21.54 -3.86 4.76
CA ALA A 402 22.19 -5.03 4.18
C ALA A 402 22.66 -6.03 5.24
N GLU A 403 23.17 -5.55 6.37
CA GLU A 403 23.56 -6.41 7.49
C GLU A 403 22.35 -7.08 8.14
N ASP A 404 21.27 -6.32 8.33
CA ASP A 404 20.02 -6.84 8.89
C ASP A 404 19.37 -7.89 7.99
N PHE A 405 19.44 -7.74 6.68
CA PHE A 405 18.87 -8.67 5.69
C PHE A 405 19.54 -10.06 5.73
N LYS A 406 20.79 -10.18 6.19
CA LYS A 406 21.48 -11.46 6.32
C LYS A 406 20.75 -12.48 7.22
N LYS A 407 19.84 -12.02 8.08
CA LYS A 407 19.01 -12.88 8.93
C LYS A 407 17.98 -13.68 8.12
N TYR A 408 17.67 -13.24 6.89
CA TYR A 408 16.58 -13.76 6.07
C TYR A 408 17.07 -14.36 4.74
N LEU A 409 18.30 -14.07 4.36
CA LEU A 409 18.98 -14.62 3.17
C LEU A 409 19.81 -15.85 3.52
#